data_0708b0d659d6fc94f34ab6e7cedaa9b7
#
_entry.id   0708b0d659d6fc94f34ab6e7cedaa9b7
#
_cell.length_a   1.000
_cell.length_b   1.000
_cell.length_c   1.000
_cell.angle_alpha   90.00
_cell.angle_beta   90.00
_cell.angle_gamma   90.00
#
_symmetry.space_group_name_H-M   'P 1'
#
loop_
_entity.id
_entity.type
_entity.pdbx_description
1 polymer ?
#
loop_
_entity_poly.entity_id
_entity_poly.type
_entity_poly.pdbx_seq_one_letter_code
_entity_poly.pdbx_strand_id
1 'polypeptide(L)'
;GVLAHELTHVKHRDTLISTIAAILASVITMIANVMQWAAIFGSGRSDDREGSSNPIALLATIILAPLAASIIQMAISRSREYMADEGGAEISGKPLALASALAKIDHYARYGALPHAGNATAHMFIINPLSYVKSISSNLFSTHPSTEDRIKKLQEIATSGRYR
;
A
#
# COMPACT_ATOMS: atom_id res chain seq x y z
N GLY A 1 -17.59 -6.99 12.82
CA GLY A 1 -16.66 -5.95 12.34
C GLY A 1 -15.78 -6.44 11.20
N VAL A 2 -14.97 -7.48 11.42
CA VAL A 2 -14.03 -7.99 10.38
C VAL A 2 -14.76 -8.41 9.11
N LEU A 3 -15.85 -9.20 9.21
CA LEU A 3 -16.61 -9.60 8.03
C LEU A 3 -17.19 -8.39 7.25
N ALA A 4 -17.62 -7.35 7.94
CA ALA A 4 -18.14 -6.14 7.31
C ALA A 4 -17.02 -5.36 6.60
N HIS A 5 -15.81 -5.35 7.16
CA HIS A 5 -14.61 -4.80 6.53
C HIS A 5 -14.29 -5.55 5.23
N GLU A 6 -14.24 -6.89 5.26
CA GLU A 6 -14.00 -7.71 4.06
C GLU A 6 -15.07 -7.52 2.98
N LEU A 7 -16.34 -7.43 3.39
CA LEU A 7 -17.44 -7.16 2.45
C LEU A 7 -17.30 -5.77 1.80
N THR A 8 -16.72 -4.80 2.48
CA THR A 8 -16.46 -3.48 1.92
C THR A 8 -15.41 -3.55 0.81
N HIS A 9 -14.35 -4.34 0.96
CA HIS A 9 -13.37 -4.59 -0.12
C HIS A 9 -14.05 -5.16 -1.37
N VAL A 10 -14.97 -6.11 -1.18
CA VAL A 10 -15.76 -6.67 -2.30
C VAL A 10 -16.65 -5.60 -2.95
N LYS A 11 -17.39 -4.82 -2.13
CA LYS A 11 -18.28 -3.74 -2.59
C LYS A 11 -17.52 -2.69 -3.42
N HIS A 12 -16.32 -2.32 -2.99
CA HIS A 12 -15.49 -1.31 -3.66
C HIS A 12 -14.63 -1.87 -4.79
N ARG A 13 -14.68 -3.18 -5.04
CA ARG A 13 -13.88 -3.87 -6.06
C ARG A 13 -12.37 -3.60 -5.90
N ASP A 14 -11.90 -3.68 -4.69
CA ASP A 14 -10.54 -3.29 -4.33
C ASP A 14 -9.46 -4.11 -5.04
N THR A 15 -9.74 -5.38 -5.36
CA THR A 15 -8.86 -6.20 -6.19
C THR A 15 -8.65 -5.60 -7.59
N LEU A 16 -9.73 -5.10 -8.21
CA LEU A 16 -9.66 -4.45 -9.52
C LEU A 16 -8.81 -3.17 -9.45
N ILE A 17 -9.05 -2.32 -8.44
CA ILE A 17 -8.30 -1.08 -8.24
C ILE A 17 -6.81 -1.38 -8.02
N SER A 18 -6.48 -2.39 -7.20
CA SER A 18 -5.11 -2.84 -6.97
C SER A 18 -4.43 -3.32 -8.25
N THR A 19 -5.16 -4.10 -9.05
CA THR A 19 -4.63 -4.62 -10.31
C THR A 19 -4.33 -3.48 -11.29
N ILE A 20 -5.24 -2.51 -11.44
CA ILE A 20 -5.01 -1.35 -12.30
C ILE A 20 -3.80 -0.54 -11.80
N ALA A 21 -3.70 -0.28 -10.49
CA ALA A 21 -2.58 0.43 -9.91
C ALA A 21 -1.24 -0.31 -10.15
N ALA A 22 -1.24 -1.64 -10.01
CA ALA A 22 -0.06 -2.46 -10.28
C ALA A 22 0.35 -2.44 -11.76
N ILE A 23 -0.62 -2.49 -12.69
CA ILE A 23 -0.36 -2.39 -14.12
C ILE A 23 0.26 -1.03 -14.46
N LEU A 24 -0.31 0.07 -13.96
CA LEU A 24 0.22 1.41 -14.20
C LEU A 24 1.65 1.57 -13.67
N ALA A 25 1.92 1.07 -12.46
CA ALA A 25 3.27 1.10 -11.89
C ALA A 25 4.25 0.24 -12.69
N SER A 26 3.82 -0.93 -13.21
CA SER A 26 4.67 -1.77 -14.04
C SER A 26 4.99 -1.12 -15.39
N VAL A 27 4.06 -0.37 -15.98
CA VAL A 27 4.30 0.43 -17.19
C VAL A 27 5.34 1.51 -16.94
N ILE A 28 5.23 2.25 -15.82
CA ILE A 28 6.22 3.28 -15.43
C ILE A 28 7.61 2.65 -15.27
N THR A 29 7.69 1.51 -14.59
CA THR A 29 8.94 0.78 -14.40
C THR A 29 9.52 0.27 -15.73
N MET A 30 8.67 -0.23 -16.62
CA MET A 30 9.08 -0.67 -17.96
C MET A 30 9.66 0.48 -18.78
N ILE A 31 9.02 1.65 -18.78
CA ILE A 31 9.52 2.85 -19.47
C ILE A 31 10.88 3.25 -18.90
N ALA A 32 11.03 3.29 -17.56
CA ALA A 32 12.31 3.60 -16.93
C ALA A 32 13.41 2.60 -17.33
N ASN A 33 13.10 1.31 -17.40
CA ASN A 33 14.04 0.28 -17.87
C ASN A 33 14.41 0.47 -19.34
N VAL A 34 13.45 0.75 -20.22
CA VAL A 34 13.72 1.03 -21.64
C VAL A 34 14.64 2.26 -21.79
N MET A 35 14.39 3.33 -21.05
CA MET A 35 15.25 4.52 -21.04
C MET A 35 16.65 4.18 -20.55
N GLN A 36 16.79 3.34 -19.54
CA GLN A 36 18.08 2.86 -19.05
C GLN A 36 18.86 2.11 -20.13
N TRP A 37 18.23 1.15 -20.80
CA TRP A 37 18.83 0.39 -21.89
C TRP A 37 19.22 1.29 -23.06
N ALA A 38 18.36 2.22 -23.45
CA ALA A 38 18.65 3.21 -24.49
C ALA A 38 19.86 4.10 -24.13
N ALA A 39 19.99 4.48 -22.85
CA ALA A 39 21.15 5.26 -22.40
C ALA A 39 22.45 4.45 -22.43
N ILE A 40 22.40 3.16 -22.05
CA ILE A 40 23.59 2.30 -22.00
C ILE A 40 24.06 1.93 -23.43
N PHE A 41 23.12 1.58 -24.31
CA PHE A 41 23.45 1.06 -25.64
C PHE A 41 23.27 2.07 -26.76
N GLY A 42 22.56 3.19 -26.54
CA GLY A 42 22.31 4.23 -27.52
C GLY A 42 23.41 5.29 -27.65
N SER A 43 24.33 5.35 -26.71
CA SER A 43 25.46 6.34 -26.67
C SER A 43 26.47 6.21 -27.80
N GLY A 44 26.36 5.21 -28.69
CA GLY A 44 27.34 4.93 -29.73
C GLY A 44 27.01 5.50 -31.11
N ARG A 45 25.93 6.23 -31.32
CA ARG A 45 25.40 6.49 -32.66
C ARG A 45 24.82 7.87 -32.95
N SER A 46 25.19 8.91 -32.25
CA SER A 46 24.71 10.26 -32.59
C SER A 46 25.78 11.30 -32.53
N ASP A 47 26.35 11.53 -33.73
CA ASP A 47 27.35 12.57 -33.99
C ASP A 47 26.72 13.96 -34.20
N ASP A 48 25.42 14.16 -34.18
CA ASP A 48 24.82 15.48 -34.45
C ASP A 48 23.40 15.63 -33.85
N ARG A 49 23.27 15.66 -32.51
CA ARG A 49 22.10 16.31 -31.90
C ARG A 49 22.51 17.08 -30.64
N GLU A 50 22.51 18.40 -30.77
CA GLU A 50 22.48 19.40 -29.71
C GLU A 50 21.28 19.22 -28.78
N GLY A 51 21.36 18.26 -27.94
CA GLY A 51 20.41 17.97 -26.89
C GLY A 51 21.11 17.09 -25.85
N SER A 52 22.13 17.68 -25.18
CA SER A 52 22.81 17.01 -24.08
C SER A 52 21.82 16.59 -23.01
N SER A 53 21.32 15.37 -23.14
CA SER A 53 20.54 14.75 -22.04
C SER A 53 21.48 14.66 -20.84
N ASN A 54 21.21 15.48 -19.83
CA ASN A 54 22.03 15.52 -18.61
C ASN A 54 22.04 14.10 -18.01
N PRO A 55 23.19 13.41 -17.95
CA PRO A 55 23.27 12.03 -17.49
C PRO A 55 22.78 11.89 -16.04
N ILE A 56 22.89 12.95 -15.24
CA ILE A 56 22.39 13.00 -13.87
C ILE A 56 20.85 12.99 -13.85
N ALA A 57 20.22 13.77 -14.75
CA ALA A 57 18.76 13.79 -14.86
C ALA A 57 18.21 12.44 -15.33
N LEU A 58 18.89 11.78 -16.27
CA LEU A 58 18.53 10.44 -16.72
C LEU A 58 18.64 9.41 -15.58
N LEU A 59 19.77 9.40 -14.86
CA LEU A 59 19.99 8.51 -13.74
C LEU A 59 18.95 8.75 -12.63
N ALA A 60 18.66 10.02 -12.32
CA ALA A 60 17.63 10.37 -11.36
C ALA A 60 16.26 9.84 -11.79
N THR A 61 15.88 9.97 -13.05
CA THR A 61 14.59 9.47 -13.56
C THR A 61 14.49 7.95 -13.45
N ILE A 62 15.56 7.23 -13.79
CA ILE A 62 15.60 5.75 -13.72
C ILE A 62 15.39 5.24 -12.29
N ILE A 63 15.89 5.96 -11.29
CA ILE A 63 15.76 5.57 -9.88
C ILE A 63 14.45 6.08 -9.29
N LEU A 64 14.10 7.35 -9.52
CA LEU A 64 12.97 8.00 -8.85
C LEU A 64 11.62 7.56 -9.40
N ALA A 65 11.51 7.22 -10.70
CA ALA A 65 10.23 6.83 -11.27
C ALA A 65 9.68 5.52 -10.68
N PRO A 66 10.44 4.42 -10.58
CA PRO A 66 9.97 3.20 -9.88
C PRO A 66 9.68 3.42 -8.40
N LEU A 67 10.48 4.26 -7.73
CA LEU A 67 10.27 4.60 -6.32
C LEU A 67 8.96 5.36 -6.13
N ALA A 68 8.69 6.38 -6.97
CA ALA A 68 7.44 7.13 -6.94
C ALA A 68 6.23 6.21 -7.22
N ALA A 69 6.34 5.33 -8.22
CA ALA A 69 5.29 4.35 -8.52
C ALA A 69 4.97 3.46 -7.32
N SER A 70 6.01 2.99 -6.60
CA SER A 70 5.84 2.17 -5.39
C SER A 70 5.17 2.95 -4.26
N ILE A 71 5.56 4.21 -4.04
CA ILE A 71 4.96 5.08 -3.02
C ILE A 71 3.46 5.32 -3.32
N ILE A 72 3.12 5.57 -4.59
CA ILE A 72 1.73 5.76 -5.01
C ILE A 72 0.92 4.48 -4.77
N GLN A 73 1.42 3.31 -5.13
CA GLN A 73 0.75 2.03 -4.87
C GLN A 73 0.48 1.82 -3.38
N MET A 74 1.46 2.10 -2.52
CA MET A 74 1.31 1.99 -1.08
C MET A 74 0.31 3.01 -0.52
N ALA A 75 0.27 4.23 -1.06
CA ALA A 75 -0.71 5.24 -0.67
C ALA A 75 -2.14 4.80 -1.04
N ILE A 76 -2.34 4.24 -2.23
CA ILE A 76 -3.62 3.68 -2.68
C ILE A 76 -4.04 2.52 -1.76
N SER A 77 -3.12 1.60 -1.45
CA SER A 77 -3.39 0.47 -0.56
C SER A 77 -3.86 0.94 0.83
N ARG A 78 -3.13 1.88 1.44
CA ARG A 78 -3.52 2.46 2.75
C ARG A 78 -4.86 3.19 2.72
N SER A 79 -5.13 3.95 1.66
CA SER A 79 -6.42 4.64 1.50
C SER A 79 -7.59 3.66 1.48
N ARG A 80 -7.41 2.52 0.80
CA ARG A 80 -8.45 1.48 0.71
C ARG A 80 -8.73 0.82 2.06
N GLU A 81 -7.70 0.59 2.87
CA GLU A 81 -7.89 0.07 4.24
C GLU A 81 -8.77 1.01 5.08
N TYR A 82 -8.53 2.33 4.99
CA TYR A 82 -9.38 3.29 5.68
C TYR A 82 -10.82 3.31 5.16
N MET A 83 -11.00 3.18 3.85
CA MET A 83 -12.33 3.10 3.25
C MET A 83 -13.04 1.79 3.64
N ALA A 84 -12.31 0.70 3.76
CA ALA A 84 -12.84 -0.58 4.21
C ALA A 84 -13.23 -0.55 5.69
N ASP A 85 -12.47 0.15 6.53
CA ASP A 85 -12.81 0.38 7.94
C ASP A 85 -14.09 1.22 8.07
N GLU A 86 -14.19 2.32 7.32
CA GLU A 86 -15.38 3.18 7.32
C GLU A 86 -16.62 2.44 6.81
N GLY A 87 -16.51 1.74 5.66
CA GLY A 87 -17.60 0.95 5.12
C GLY A 87 -17.97 -0.24 6.01
N GLY A 88 -17.00 -0.86 6.67
CA GLY A 88 -17.24 -1.90 7.66
C GLY A 88 -17.98 -1.37 8.90
N ALA A 89 -17.66 -0.14 9.33
CA ALA A 89 -18.39 0.55 10.38
C ALA A 89 -19.84 0.87 9.94
N GLU A 90 -20.04 1.33 8.70
CA GLU A 90 -21.35 1.61 8.12
C GLU A 90 -22.21 0.32 8.05
N ILE A 91 -21.70 -0.74 7.44
CA ILE A 91 -22.43 -2.00 7.25
C ILE A 91 -22.79 -2.65 8.58
N SER A 92 -21.88 -2.61 9.56
CA SER A 92 -22.10 -3.29 10.84
C SER A 92 -22.83 -2.43 11.87
N GLY A 93 -22.83 -1.11 11.74
CA GLY A 93 -23.27 -0.18 12.78
C GLY A 93 -22.43 -0.24 14.07
N LYS A 94 -21.27 -0.92 14.04
CA LYS A 94 -20.48 -1.23 15.25
C LYS A 94 -18.99 -0.92 15.06
N PRO A 95 -18.61 0.36 14.87
CA PRO A 95 -17.20 0.74 14.64
C PRO A 95 -16.25 0.29 15.76
N LEU A 96 -16.69 0.37 17.03
CA LEU A 96 -15.88 -0.05 18.17
C LEU A 96 -15.64 -1.58 18.20
N ALA A 97 -16.53 -2.38 17.64
CA ALA A 97 -16.31 -3.82 17.51
C ALA A 97 -15.18 -4.13 16.52
N LEU A 98 -15.09 -3.39 15.42
CA LEU A 98 -13.97 -3.51 14.48
C LEU A 98 -12.66 -3.00 15.13
N ALA A 99 -12.69 -1.87 15.82
CA ALA A 99 -11.53 -1.35 16.55
C ALA A 99 -10.99 -2.37 17.57
N SER A 100 -11.88 -3.00 18.33
CA SER A 100 -11.52 -4.06 19.29
C SER A 100 -10.94 -5.30 18.61
N ALA A 101 -11.47 -5.68 17.45
CA ALA A 101 -10.93 -6.78 16.67
C ALA A 101 -9.52 -6.49 16.16
N LEU A 102 -9.30 -5.29 15.60
CA LEU A 102 -7.97 -4.85 15.16
C LEU A 102 -6.95 -4.86 16.31
N ALA A 103 -7.32 -4.34 17.50
CA ALA A 103 -6.46 -4.37 18.67
C ALA A 103 -6.06 -5.79 19.09
N LYS A 104 -7.01 -6.72 19.07
CA LYS A 104 -6.74 -8.14 19.39
C LYS A 104 -5.82 -8.79 18.36
N ILE A 105 -6.08 -8.59 17.07
CA ILE A 105 -5.28 -9.16 15.99
C ILE A 105 -3.85 -8.59 16.06
N ASP A 106 -3.71 -7.29 16.31
CA ASP A 106 -2.42 -6.62 16.48
C ASP A 106 -1.62 -7.21 17.66
N HIS A 107 -2.29 -7.41 18.80
CA HIS A 107 -1.68 -8.05 19.96
C HIS A 107 -1.18 -9.47 19.63
N TYR A 108 -1.99 -10.28 18.94
CA TYR A 108 -1.58 -11.62 18.52
C TYR A 108 -0.46 -11.60 17.48
N ALA A 109 -0.45 -10.61 16.57
CA ALA A 109 0.62 -10.46 15.60
C ALA A 109 1.96 -10.06 16.23
N ARG A 110 1.91 -9.28 17.33
CA ARG A 110 3.13 -8.86 18.07
C ARG A 110 3.71 -9.96 18.95
N TYR A 111 2.86 -10.72 19.63
CA TYR A 111 3.26 -11.60 20.74
C TYR A 111 2.95 -13.08 20.47
N GLY A 112 2.18 -13.40 19.44
CA GLY A 112 1.83 -14.74 19.04
C GLY A 112 2.70 -15.24 17.90
N ALA A 113 3.16 -16.50 17.96
CA ALA A 113 3.66 -17.17 16.77
C ALA A 113 2.49 -17.43 15.83
N LEU A 114 2.41 -16.71 14.71
CA LEU A 114 1.45 -17.00 13.64
C LEU A 114 2.06 -18.10 12.75
N PRO A 115 1.60 -19.36 12.85
CA PRO A 115 2.05 -20.41 11.96
C PRO A 115 1.73 -20.01 10.51
N HIS A 116 2.69 -20.21 9.60
CA HIS A 116 2.52 -19.92 8.17
C HIS A 116 2.48 -18.42 7.76
N ALA A 117 2.77 -17.48 8.65
CA ALA A 117 2.97 -16.09 8.27
C ALA A 117 4.31 -15.95 7.53
N GLY A 118 4.24 -15.66 6.25
CA GLY A 118 5.41 -15.45 5.37
C GLY A 118 5.18 -14.31 4.39
N ASN A 119 6.24 -13.92 3.65
CA ASN A 119 6.14 -12.84 2.66
C ASN A 119 5.03 -13.08 1.61
N ALA A 120 4.82 -14.35 1.22
CA ALA A 120 3.82 -14.73 0.24
C ALA A 120 2.38 -14.63 0.77
N THR A 121 2.17 -14.70 2.09
CA THR A 121 0.84 -14.71 2.72
C THR A 121 0.54 -13.42 3.48
N ALA A 122 1.53 -12.54 3.67
CA ALA A 122 1.39 -11.32 4.46
C ALA A 122 0.23 -10.42 4.00
N HIS A 123 -0.05 -10.37 2.69
CA HIS A 123 -1.14 -9.58 2.10
C HIS A 123 -2.55 -10.14 2.38
N MET A 124 -2.65 -11.37 2.88
CA MET A 124 -3.92 -12.02 3.22
C MET A 124 -4.37 -11.72 4.67
N PHE A 125 -3.53 -11.05 5.44
CA PHE A 125 -3.84 -10.69 6.81
C PHE A 125 -4.35 -9.26 6.89
N ILE A 126 -5.40 -9.03 7.67
CA ILE A 126 -5.95 -7.68 7.94
C ILE A 126 -4.94 -6.73 8.63
N ILE A 127 -3.95 -7.30 9.29
CA ILE A 127 -2.77 -6.64 9.83
C ILE A 127 -1.55 -7.41 9.35
N ASN A 128 -0.57 -6.70 8.77
CA ASN A 128 0.63 -7.35 8.28
C ASN A 128 1.46 -7.93 9.45
N PRO A 129 1.56 -9.27 9.59
CA PRO A 129 2.27 -9.89 10.70
C PRO A 129 3.79 -9.66 10.66
N LEU A 130 4.33 -9.26 9.51
CA LEU A 130 5.76 -9.00 9.33
C LEU A 130 6.15 -7.55 9.65
N SER A 131 5.20 -6.66 9.91
CA SER A 131 5.47 -5.26 10.22
C SER A 131 6.29 -5.07 11.49
N TYR A 132 6.25 -6.04 12.41
CA TYR A 132 7.00 -6.02 13.66
C TYR A 132 8.41 -6.58 13.58
N VAL A 133 8.74 -7.28 12.50
CA VAL A 133 10.07 -7.89 12.31
C VAL A 133 11.07 -6.90 11.72
N LYS A 134 10.60 -5.80 11.12
CA LYS A 134 11.45 -4.79 10.45
C LYS A 134 11.42 -3.46 11.17
N SER A 135 12.62 -2.97 11.47
CA SER A 135 13.03 -1.68 12.00
C SER A 135 12.28 -0.45 11.43
N ILE A 136 12.21 0.57 12.24
CA ILE A 136 11.72 1.97 12.19
C ILE A 136 11.55 2.64 10.81
N SER A 137 12.20 2.20 9.75
CA SER A 137 12.05 2.74 8.38
C SER A 137 10.83 2.20 7.62
N SER A 138 10.02 1.32 8.24
CA SER A 138 8.97 0.55 7.57
C SER A 138 7.66 1.31 7.30
N ASN A 139 7.42 2.46 7.94
CA ASN A 139 6.10 3.12 7.84
C ASN A 139 5.80 3.72 6.45
N LEU A 140 6.82 4.20 5.72
CA LEU A 140 6.64 4.71 4.37
C LEU A 140 6.41 3.60 3.34
N PHE A 141 7.01 2.44 3.59
CA PHE A 141 6.98 1.27 2.71
C PHE A 141 5.98 0.19 3.17
N SER A 142 5.10 0.51 4.14
CA SER A 142 4.03 -0.39 4.55
C SER A 142 2.83 -0.26 3.62
N THR A 143 2.30 -1.40 3.18
CA THR A 143 1.05 -1.50 2.41
C THR A 143 -0.19 -1.27 3.28
N HIS A 144 -0.08 -1.40 4.60
CA HIS A 144 -1.14 -1.16 5.56
C HIS A 144 -0.83 0.08 6.41
N PRO A 145 -1.86 0.88 6.78
CA PRO A 145 -1.70 1.92 7.78
C PRO A 145 -1.45 1.33 9.15
N SER A 146 -0.97 2.14 10.09
CA SER A 146 -0.78 1.67 11.47
C SER A 146 -2.12 1.23 12.08
N THR A 147 -2.09 0.16 12.86
CA THR A 147 -3.30 -0.32 13.58
C THR A 147 -3.83 0.76 14.52
N GLU A 148 -2.94 1.53 15.13
CA GLU A 148 -3.27 2.63 16.03
C GLU A 148 -4.06 3.73 15.31
N ASP A 149 -3.63 4.14 14.10
CA ASP A 149 -4.35 5.14 13.29
C ASP A 149 -5.73 4.64 12.86
N ARG A 150 -5.83 3.37 12.47
CA ARG A 150 -7.11 2.74 12.12
C ARG A 150 -8.07 2.72 13.29
N ILE A 151 -7.61 2.30 14.48
CA ILE A 151 -8.41 2.30 15.72
C ILE A 151 -8.87 3.70 16.06
N LYS A 152 -7.97 4.70 16.00
CA LYS A 152 -8.31 6.09 16.27
C LYS A 152 -9.42 6.60 15.35
N LYS A 153 -9.32 6.37 14.04
CA LYS A 153 -10.37 6.74 13.08
C LYS A 153 -11.71 6.07 13.36
N LEU A 154 -11.71 4.78 13.72
CA LEU A 154 -12.92 4.07 14.08
C LEU A 154 -13.58 4.62 15.36
N GLN A 155 -12.76 5.06 16.34
CA GLN A 155 -13.27 5.75 17.53
C GLN A 155 -13.87 7.14 17.20
N GLU A 156 -13.25 7.88 16.29
CA GLU A 156 -13.78 9.15 15.79
C GLU A 156 -15.13 8.94 15.08
N ILE A 157 -15.25 7.90 14.27
CA ILE A 157 -16.51 7.50 13.62
C ILE A 157 -17.58 7.18 14.69
N ALA A 158 -17.23 6.42 15.72
CA ALA A 158 -18.15 6.05 16.79
C ALA A 158 -18.66 7.28 17.58
N THR A 159 -17.78 8.25 17.83
CA THR A 159 -18.15 9.48 18.57
C THR A 159 -18.96 10.46 17.72
N SER A 160 -18.76 10.47 16.40
CA SER A 160 -19.52 11.34 15.49
C SER A 160 -20.99 10.97 15.37
N GLY A 161 -21.39 9.79 15.85
CA GLY A 161 -22.77 9.28 15.76
C GLY A 161 -23.25 8.98 14.34
N ARG A 162 -22.34 8.96 13.36
CA ARG A 162 -22.67 8.86 11.91
C ARG A 162 -23.33 7.52 11.54
N TYR A 163 -23.08 6.48 12.32
CA TYR A 163 -23.59 5.11 12.06
C TYR A 163 -24.23 4.52 13.32
N ARG A 164 -25.24 5.20 13.84
CA ARG A 164 -26.11 4.71 14.94
C ARG A 164 -27.42 4.18 14.39
#